data_9377aef397dfd4a12393f0c7a654695b
#
_entry.id   9377aef397dfd4a12393f0c7a654695b
#
_cell.length_a   1.000
_cell.length_b   1.000
_cell.length_c   1.000
_cell.angle_alpha   90.00
_cell.angle_beta   90.00
_cell.angle_gamma   90.00
#
_symmetry.space_group_name_H-M   'P 1'
#
loop_
_entity.id
_entity.type
_entity.pdbx_description
1 polymer ?
#
loop_
_entity_poly.entity_id
_entity_poly.type
_entity_poly.pdbx_seq_one_letter_code
_entity_poly.pdbx_strand_id
1 'polypeptide(L)'
;MPNRSTDILFQLVKSLEKGEKRNFKLYVKRNSGSEDLKIVQLFDALDKMPEYDEAVLLKKNKSIKKQQLSNSKAHLYKQILSSLRLIEDGDNIDIRLHEQLDFARILYNKGLYLQSLKVLDKLKEVAKNNNQITYQLQAVIFEKKIEALHITRSMENRAEELSKESDEINLHLSLISRFSNLALELYSWYIKHGHARDEKDVLAVRSFFENNLPSYENEQLGFYEKLYLYQSYCWYGFILQDLLMYYRYTKKWVDLFEEYPNMKAGETGQYIRGMHNLLSAQFNLSNYDKFEEYLKIFESFSVSHEGNMNANASIQTFVYLHIAKINRHFLEGTFTEGLELVPYIEEKLEEYQLHLDRHRVLVFYYKIACLYFGSGDNEKAIDYLNKIIHWKVDLRTDLQCYARLLHLIAHYELGNYAILEHLIKSVYRFMYKMKNLSVVEEEIFKFIRRSFSLSPQKLIPAFQVLKDKLQQLQGNPLESRSFMYLDFISWLESRIEGVPVQQVRKKIFLQGRKPKI
;
A
#
# COMPACT_ATOMS: atom_id res chain seq x y z
N MET A 1 -22.41 2.72 3.31
CA MET A 1 -23.28 1.74 2.65
C MET A 1 -23.29 0.47 3.49
N PRO A 2 -24.42 -0.24 3.67
CA PRO A 2 -24.43 -1.46 4.46
C PRO A 2 -23.53 -2.50 3.81
N ASN A 3 -22.83 -3.30 4.64
CA ASN A 3 -22.08 -4.48 4.23
C ASN A 3 -23.01 -5.44 3.48
N ARG A 4 -23.15 -5.29 2.16
CA ARG A 4 -23.59 -6.39 1.32
C ARG A 4 -22.44 -7.39 1.38
N SER A 5 -22.69 -8.55 2.01
CA SER A 5 -21.78 -9.69 1.94
C SER A 5 -21.74 -10.12 0.48
N THR A 6 -20.80 -9.58 -0.26
CA THR A 6 -20.58 -9.95 -1.66
C THR A 6 -20.13 -11.40 -1.64
N ASP A 7 -20.85 -12.26 -2.34
CA ASP A 7 -20.55 -13.67 -2.44
C ASP A 7 -19.13 -13.85 -3.03
N ILE A 8 -18.30 -14.64 -2.34
CA ILE A 8 -16.89 -14.85 -2.70
C ILE A 8 -16.73 -15.39 -4.12
N LEU A 9 -17.60 -16.34 -4.52
CA LEU A 9 -17.57 -16.88 -5.88
C LEU A 9 -17.97 -15.82 -6.91
N PHE A 10 -18.97 -14.99 -6.61
CA PHE A 10 -19.38 -13.92 -7.49
C PHE A 10 -18.25 -12.92 -7.71
N GLN A 11 -17.52 -12.55 -6.65
CA GLN A 11 -16.33 -11.71 -6.75
C GLN A 11 -15.27 -12.33 -7.67
N LEU A 12 -14.96 -13.63 -7.47
CA LEU A 12 -14.00 -14.34 -8.31
C LEU A 12 -14.44 -14.36 -9.79
N VAL A 13 -15.71 -14.67 -10.08
CA VAL A 13 -16.22 -14.69 -11.47
C VAL A 13 -16.14 -13.30 -12.11
N LYS A 14 -16.40 -12.23 -11.33
CA LYS A 14 -16.32 -10.85 -11.82
C LYS A 14 -14.89 -10.37 -12.05
N SER A 15 -13.91 -10.86 -11.29
CA SER A 15 -12.50 -10.51 -11.46
C SER A 15 -11.84 -11.16 -12.67
N LEU A 16 -12.46 -12.19 -13.26
CA LEU A 16 -11.88 -12.91 -14.39
C LEU A 16 -11.86 -12.08 -15.68
N GLU A 17 -10.74 -12.12 -16.38
CA GLU A 17 -10.59 -11.56 -17.72
C GLU A 17 -11.31 -12.38 -18.79
N LYS A 18 -11.53 -11.80 -19.99
CA LYS A 18 -12.20 -12.50 -21.09
C LYS A 18 -11.48 -13.79 -21.52
N GLY A 19 -10.13 -13.76 -21.52
CA GLY A 19 -9.28 -14.91 -21.82
C GLY A 19 -9.46 -16.04 -20.80
N GLU A 20 -9.44 -15.70 -19.52
CA GLU A 20 -9.59 -16.63 -18.41
C GLU A 20 -10.98 -17.28 -18.39
N LYS A 21 -12.05 -16.49 -18.63
CA LYS A 21 -13.43 -17.02 -18.78
C LYS A 21 -13.55 -18.02 -19.92
N ARG A 22 -12.87 -17.75 -21.04
CA ARG A 22 -12.84 -18.67 -22.18
C ARG A 22 -12.07 -19.96 -21.84
N ASN A 23 -10.91 -19.84 -21.22
CA ASN A 23 -10.08 -20.97 -20.82
C ASN A 23 -10.78 -21.84 -19.78
N PHE A 24 -11.45 -21.25 -18.78
CA PHE A 24 -12.26 -21.99 -17.82
C PHE A 24 -13.32 -22.87 -18.51
N LYS A 25 -14.07 -22.32 -19.48
CA LYS A 25 -15.07 -23.09 -20.22
C LYS A 25 -14.47 -24.22 -21.03
N LEU A 26 -13.27 -24.02 -21.61
CA LEU A 26 -12.55 -25.08 -22.32
C LEU A 26 -12.03 -26.15 -21.36
N TYR A 27 -11.50 -25.76 -20.21
CA TYR A 27 -11.03 -26.65 -19.16
C TYR A 27 -12.16 -27.59 -18.68
N VAL A 28 -13.32 -27.02 -18.35
CA VAL A 28 -14.48 -27.81 -17.94
C VAL A 28 -14.92 -28.78 -19.05
N LYS A 29 -14.99 -28.33 -20.30
CA LYS A 29 -15.38 -29.20 -21.43
C LYS A 29 -14.43 -30.37 -21.68
N ARG A 30 -13.12 -30.21 -21.42
CA ARG A 30 -12.14 -31.29 -21.60
C ARG A 30 -12.25 -32.39 -20.53
N ASN A 31 -12.67 -31.99 -19.34
CA ASN A 31 -12.73 -32.89 -18.19
C ASN A 31 -14.16 -33.46 -17.94
N SER A 32 -15.11 -33.21 -18.87
CA SER A 32 -16.53 -33.25 -18.55
C SER A 32 -17.24 -34.59 -18.60
N GLY A 33 -18.03 -34.83 -17.50
CA GLY A 33 -19.24 -35.63 -17.46
C GLY A 33 -20.51 -34.75 -17.46
N SER A 34 -21.70 -35.33 -17.36
CA SER A 34 -23.00 -34.62 -17.44
C SER A 34 -23.25 -33.56 -16.34
N GLU A 35 -22.51 -33.61 -15.24
CA GLU A 35 -22.61 -32.61 -14.14
C GLU A 35 -21.94 -31.28 -14.46
N ASP A 36 -20.97 -31.30 -15.35
CA ASP A 36 -20.15 -30.10 -15.69
C ASP A 36 -20.94 -29.09 -16.51
N LEU A 37 -21.97 -29.49 -17.24
CA LEU A 37 -22.91 -28.59 -17.91
C LEU A 37 -23.62 -27.67 -16.90
N LYS A 38 -23.95 -28.16 -15.70
CA LYS A 38 -24.57 -27.35 -14.64
C LYS A 38 -23.60 -26.33 -14.06
N ILE A 39 -22.32 -26.68 -13.97
CA ILE A 39 -21.25 -25.77 -13.49
C ILE A 39 -21.04 -24.62 -14.46
N VAL A 40 -21.01 -24.88 -15.79
CA VAL A 40 -20.92 -23.82 -16.78
C VAL A 40 -22.16 -22.92 -16.79
N GLN A 41 -23.36 -23.50 -16.61
CA GLN A 41 -24.59 -22.72 -16.49
C GLN A 41 -24.59 -21.82 -15.25
N LEU A 42 -24.09 -22.32 -14.11
CA LEU A 42 -23.93 -21.52 -12.89
C LEU A 42 -22.94 -20.37 -13.08
N PHE A 43 -21.80 -20.67 -13.72
CA PHE A 43 -20.79 -19.66 -14.07
C PHE A 43 -21.38 -18.58 -14.97
N ASP A 44 -22.06 -18.94 -16.06
CA ASP A 44 -22.66 -17.98 -17.00
C ASP A 44 -23.76 -17.13 -16.35
N ALA A 45 -24.50 -17.70 -15.41
CA ALA A 45 -25.51 -16.95 -14.67
C ALA A 45 -24.87 -15.90 -13.75
N LEU A 46 -23.80 -16.27 -13.03
CA LEU A 46 -23.06 -15.35 -12.17
C LEU A 46 -22.35 -14.26 -12.99
N ASP A 47 -21.75 -14.63 -14.13
CA ASP A 47 -21.04 -13.69 -15.00
C ASP A 47 -21.97 -12.60 -15.57
N LYS A 48 -23.22 -12.97 -15.93
CA LYS A 48 -24.22 -12.05 -16.48
C LYS A 48 -24.96 -11.20 -15.43
N MET A 49 -24.83 -11.50 -14.13
CA MET A 49 -25.52 -10.76 -13.07
C MET A 49 -24.79 -9.43 -12.80
N PRO A 50 -25.47 -8.29 -12.72
CA PRO A 50 -24.85 -7.03 -12.33
C PRO A 50 -24.49 -6.99 -10.82
N GLU A 51 -25.38 -7.55 -9.98
CA GLU A 51 -25.19 -7.69 -8.54
C GLU A 51 -25.58 -9.10 -8.11
N TYR A 52 -24.95 -9.59 -7.04
CA TYR A 52 -25.27 -10.94 -6.53
C TYR A 52 -26.65 -10.97 -5.87
N ASP A 53 -27.52 -11.83 -6.39
CA ASP A 53 -28.83 -12.14 -5.82
C ASP A 53 -29.10 -13.66 -5.92
N GLU A 54 -29.14 -14.34 -4.76
CA GLU A 54 -29.35 -15.79 -4.69
C GLU A 54 -30.73 -16.20 -5.22
N ALA A 55 -31.77 -15.41 -4.97
CA ALA A 55 -33.10 -15.71 -5.42
C ALA A 55 -33.23 -15.66 -6.96
N VAL A 56 -32.60 -14.66 -7.56
CA VAL A 56 -32.51 -14.50 -9.03
C VAL A 56 -31.67 -15.64 -9.63
N LEU A 57 -30.57 -16.02 -8.97
CA LEU A 57 -29.69 -17.09 -9.41
C LEU A 57 -30.44 -18.43 -9.47
N LEU A 58 -31.15 -18.77 -8.41
CA LEU A 58 -31.96 -20.00 -8.34
C LEU A 58 -33.14 -20.01 -9.34
N LYS A 59 -33.78 -18.86 -9.56
CA LYS A 59 -34.87 -18.71 -10.54
C LYS A 59 -34.38 -18.91 -11.97
N LYS A 60 -33.17 -18.46 -12.29
CA LYS A 60 -32.54 -18.63 -13.62
C LYS A 60 -31.96 -20.02 -13.83
N ASN A 61 -31.52 -20.71 -12.78
CA ASN A 61 -30.89 -22.04 -12.84
C ASN A 61 -31.78 -23.12 -12.20
N LYS A 62 -32.88 -23.46 -12.83
CA LYS A 62 -33.84 -24.51 -12.34
C LYS A 62 -33.21 -25.89 -12.14
N SER A 63 -32.05 -26.16 -12.75
CA SER A 63 -31.28 -27.39 -12.61
C SER A 63 -30.55 -27.52 -11.26
N ILE A 64 -30.42 -26.43 -10.50
CA ILE A 64 -29.74 -26.40 -9.20
C ILE A 64 -30.77 -26.20 -8.09
N LYS A 65 -30.94 -27.22 -7.24
CA LYS A 65 -31.79 -27.10 -6.04
C LYS A 65 -31.10 -26.23 -4.98
N LYS A 66 -31.89 -25.47 -4.20
CA LYS A 66 -31.36 -24.60 -3.12
C LYS A 66 -30.40 -25.33 -2.17
N GLN A 67 -30.72 -26.59 -1.83
CA GLN A 67 -29.86 -27.43 -0.98
C GLN A 67 -28.50 -27.80 -1.62
N GLN A 68 -28.41 -27.80 -2.94
CA GLN A 68 -27.20 -28.15 -3.70
C GLN A 68 -26.37 -26.93 -4.06
N LEU A 69 -26.92 -25.71 -3.90
CA LEU A 69 -26.28 -24.50 -4.36
C LEU A 69 -24.90 -24.26 -3.70
N SER A 70 -24.82 -24.46 -2.39
CA SER A 70 -23.56 -24.29 -1.64
C SER A 70 -22.44 -25.20 -2.17
N ASN A 71 -22.78 -26.50 -2.38
CA ASN A 71 -21.81 -27.46 -2.91
C ASN A 71 -21.43 -27.14 -4.37
N SER A 72 -22.41 -26.74 -5.19
CA SER A 72 -22.17 -26.36 -6.59
C SER A 72 -21.28 -25.11 -6.67
N LYS A 73 -21.48 -24.14 -5.78
CA LYS A 73 -20.63 -22.94 -5.68
C LYS A 73 -19.21 -23.29 -5.25
N ALA A 74 -19.04 -24.14 -4.23
CA ALA A 74 -17.71 -24.59 -3.79
C ALA A 74 -16.99 -25.38 -4.89
N HIS A 75 -17.70 -26.22 -5.62
CA HIS A 75 -17.14 -26.96 -6.75
C HIS A 75 -16.74 -26.02 -7.90
N LEU A 76 -17.61 -25.10 -8.30
CA LEU A 76 -17.29 -24.09 -9.32
C LEU A 76 -16.07 -23.25 -8.93
N TYR A 77 -16.00 -22.78 -7.67
CA TYR A 77 -14.87 -22.04 -7.14
C TYR A 77 -13.55 -22.81 -7.33
N LYS A 78 -13.53 -24.08 -6.92
CA LYS A 78 -12.36 -24.95 -7.09
C LYS A 78 -11.99 -25.17 -8.55
N GLN A 79 -12.97 -25.37 -9.44
CA GLN A 79 -12.74 -25.57 -10.87
C GLN A 79 -12.14 -24.31 -11.54
N ILE A 80 -12.63 -23.12 -11.17
CA ILE A 80 -12.06 -21.86 -11.65
C ILE A 80 -10.58 -21.74 -11.24
N LEU A 81 -10.27 -21.93 -9.95
CA LEU A 81 -8.89 -21.86 -9.46
C LEU A 81 -7.98 -22.91 -10.14
N SER A 82 -8.49 -24.13 -10.36
CA SER A 82 -7.74 -25.17 -11.08
C SER A 82 -7.46 -24.80 -12.54
N SER A 83 -8.42 -24.14 -13.20
CA SER A 83 -8.21 -23.67 -14.58
C SER A 83 -7.21 -22.50 -14.66
N LEU A 84 -7.28 -21.57 -13.71
CA LEU A 84 -6.34 -20.44 -13.62
C LEU A 84 -4.91 -20.91 -13.38
N ARG A 85 -4.72 -21.89 -12.49
CA ARG A 85 -3.40 -22.49 -12.25
C ARG A 85 -2.73 -22.99 -13.53
N LEU A 86 -3.50 -23.56 -14.46
CA LEU A 86 -2.95 -24.07 -15.73
C LEU A 86 -2.60 -22.97 -16.74
N ILE A 87 -3.14 -21.76 -16.57
CA ILE A 87 -2.83 -20.61 -17.43
C ILE A 87 -1.56 -19.91 -16.97
N GLU A 88 -1.40 -19.76 -15.64
CA GLU A 88 -0.29 -19.03 -15.03
C GLU A 88 1.03 -19.83 -14.98
N ASP A 89 1.03 -21.07 -15.47
CA ASP A 89 2.18 -22.00 -15.40
C ASP A 89 3.45 -21.50 -16.12
N GLY A 90 3.32 -20.54 -17.06
CA GLY A 90 4.43 -20.02 -17.85
C GLY A 90 5.20 -18.85 -17.20
N ASP A 91 4.51 -17.95 -16.52
CA ASP A 91 5.04 -16.64 -16.14
C ASP A 91 5.28 -16.49 -14.62
N ASN A 92 4.62 -17.31 -13.78
CA ASN A 92 4.75 -17.25 -12.33
C ASN A 92 5.80 -18.23 -11.82
N ILE A 93 6.93 -17.70 -11.32
CA ILE A 93 8.04 -18.51 -10.80
C ILE A 93 7.61 -19.43 -9.65
N ASP A 94 6.72 -19.00 -8.75
CA ASP A 94 6.26 -19.80 -7.62
C ASP A 94 5.44 -21.00 -8.10
N ILE A 95 4.51 -20.80 -9.03
CA ILE A 95 3.71 -21.89 -9.62
C ILE A 95 4.62 -22.89 -10.31
N ARG A 96 5.59 -22.43 -11.08
CA ARG A 96 6.58 -23.29 -11.78
C ARG A 96 7.44 -24.09 -10.80
N LEU A 97 7.90 -23.49 -9.72
CA LEU A 97 8.72 -24.20 -8.71
C LEU A 97 7.88 -25.24 -7.93
N HIS A 98 6.60 -24.93 -7.64
CA HIS A 98 5.70 -25.89 -7.07
C HIS A 98 5.48 -27.10 -7.98
N GLU A 99 5.26 -26.87 -9.27
CA GLU A 99 5.10 -27.93 -10.26
C GLU A 99 6.34 -28.84 -10.32
N GLN A 100 7.54 -28.25 -10.36
CA GLN A 100 8.79 -29.03 -10.32
C GLN A 100 8.89 -29.91 -9.07
N LEU A 101 8.49 -29.38 -7.93
CA LEU A 101 8.49 -30.14 -6.67
C LEU A 101 7.48 -31.30 -6.71
N ASP A 102 6.31 -31.08 -7.32
CA ASP A 102 5.31 -32.14 -7.51
C ASP A 102 5.81 -33.23 -8.48
N PHE A 103 6.49 -32.85 -9.57
CA PHE A 103 7.13 -33.81 -10.49
C PHE A 103 8.18 -34.66 -9.75
N ALA A 104 9.01 -34.05 -8.93
CA ALA A 104 9.99 -34.80 -8.13
C ALA A 104 9.32 -35.80 -7.21
N ARG A 105 8.21 -35.44 -6.54
CA ARG A 105 7.41 -36.33 -5.68
C ARG A 105 6.76 -37.47 -6.45
N ILE A 106 6.21 -37.20 -7.64
CA ILE A 106 5.59 -38.22 -8.50
C ILE A 106 6.65 -39.24 -8.94
N LEU A 107 7.82 -38.78 -9.39
CA LEU A 107 8.92 -39.66 -9.80
C LEU A 107 9.41 -40.53 -8.62
N TYR A 108 9.56 -39.94 -7.46
CA TYR A 108 9.92 -40.67 -6.23
C TYR A 108 8.92 -41.78 -5.91
N ASN A 109 7.61 -41.47 -5.96
CA ASN A 109 6.55 -42.43 -5.69
C ASN A 109 6.50 -43.56 -6.74
N LYS A 110 7.07 -43.35 -7.93
CA LYS A 110 7.23 -44.39 -8.97
C LYS A 110 8.52 -45.20 -8.81
N GLY A 111 9.33 -44.92 -7.78
CA GLY A 111 10.62 -45.58 -7.60
C GLY A 111 11.75 -45.05 -8.49
N LEU A 112 11.52 -43.94 -9.20
CA LEU A 112 12.48 -43.33 -10.14
C LEU A 112 13.37 -42.30 -9.42
N TYR A 113 14.11 -42.75 -8.42
CA TYR A 113 14.83 -41.89 -7.49
C TYR A 113 15.86 -40.97 -8.16
N LEU A 114 16.66 -41.51 -9.12
CA LEU A 114 17.64 -40.68 -9.85
C LEU A 114 17.00 -39.60 -10.73
N GLN A 115 15.81 -39.86 -11.27
CA GLN A 115 15.09 -38.84 -12.02
C GLN A 115 14.50 -37.78 -11.09
N SER A 116 13.99 -38.19 -9.93
CA SER A 116 13.52 -37.27 -8.89
C SER A 116 14.64 -36.32 -8.45
N LEU A 117 15.85 -36.85 -8.18
CA LEU A 117 17.02 -36.05 -7.80
C LEU A 117 17.43 -35.04 -8.88
N LYS A 118 17.39 -35.42 -10.17
CA LYS A 118 17.68 -34.50 -11.29
C LYS A 118 16.68 -33.33 -11.34
N VAL A 119 15.40 -33.60 -11.03
CA VAL A 119 14.39 -32.54 -10.97
C VAL A 119 14.64 -31.63 -9.77
N LEU A 120 15.02 -32.17 -8.60
CA LEU A 120 15.36 -31.38 -7.41
C LEU A 120 16.59 -30.51 -7.63
N ASP A 121 17.64 -31.03 -8.30
CA ASP A 121 18.84 -30.26 -8.64
C ASP A 121 18.47 -29.03 -9.49
N LYS A 122 17.67 -29.24 -10.55
CA LYS A 122 17.20 -28.15 -11.40
C LYS A 122 16.31 -27.16 -10.65
N LEU A 123 15.45 -27.65 -9.77
CA LEU A 123 14.61 -26.81 -8.92
C LEU A 123 15.46 -25.92 -8.01
N LYS A 124 16.50 -26.48 -7.35
CA LYS A 124 17.42 -25.73 -6.49
C LYS A 124 18.14 -24.62 -7.27
N GLU A 125 18.63 -24.92 -8.46
CA GLU A 125 19.28 -23.94 -9.33
C GLU A 125 18.34 -22.79 -9.72
N VAL A 126 17.13 -23.10 -10.19
CA VAL A 126 16.13 -22.09 -10.55
C VAL A 126 15.70 -21.29 -9.32
N ALA A 127 15.48 -21.94 -8.17
CA ALA A 127 15.10 -21.27 -6.93
C ALA A 127 16.22 -20.33 -6.44
N LYS A 128 17.48 -20.75 -6.54
CA LYS A 128 18.65 -19.91 -6.17
C LYS A 128 18.75 -18.66 -7.05
N ASN A 129 18.63 -18.83 -8.37
CA ASN A 129 18.71 -17.73 -9.34
C ASN A 129 17.58 -16.70 -9.19
N ASN A 130 16.46 -17.11 -8.59
CA ASN A 130 15.30 -16.26 -8.34
C ASN A 130 15.11 -15.89 -6.86
N ASN A 131 16.11 -16.10 -6.02
CA ASN A 131 16.07 -15.84 -4.57
C ASN A 131 14.92 -16.56 -3.82
N GLN A 132 14.43 -17.70 -4.35
CA GLN A 132 13.31 -18.47 -3.78
C GLN A 132 13.81 -19.47 -2.74
N ILE A 133 14.26 -18.96 -1.60
CA ILE A 133 14.97 -19.73 -0.57
C ILE A 133 14.11 -20.82 0.08
N THR A 134 12.78 -20.62 0.18
CA THR A 134 11.84 -21.61 0.72
C THR A 134 11.76 -22.86 -0.15
N TYR A 135 11.85 -22.71 -1.46
CA TYR A 135 11.90 -23.84 -2.40
C TYR A 135 13.24 -24.55 -2.37
N GLN A 136 14.34 -23.81 -2.19
CA GLN A 136 15.65 -24.42 -1.97
C GLN A 136 15.60 -25.34 -0.74
N LEU A 137 15.04 -24.86 0.39
CA LEU A 137 14.90 -25.68 1.60
C LEU A 137 14.06 -26.93 1.36
N GLN A 138 12.90 -26.79 0.69
CA GLN A 138 12.01 -27.93 0.39
C GLN A 138 12.74 -28.98 -0.46
N ALA A 139 13.52 -28.55 -1.46
CA ALA A 139 14.30 -29.45 -2.30
C ALA A 139 15.39 -30.18 -1.50
N VAL A 140 16.15 -29.45 -0.68
CA VAL A 140 17.21 -30.05 0.16
C VAL A 140 16.63 -31.06 1.17
N ILE A 141 15.53 -30.73 1.83
CA ILE A 141 14.84 -31.65 2.75
C ILE A 141 14.39 -32.91 2.00
N PHE A 142 13.86 -32.76 0.78
CA PHE A 142 13.42 -33.91 0.02
C PHE A 142 14.60 -34.75 -0.49
N GLU A 143 15.67 -34.12 -0.93
CA GLU A 143 16.91 -34.81 -1.28
C GLU A 143 17.50 -35.59 -0.09
N LYS A 144 17.61 -34.98 1.09
CA LYS A 144 18.03 -35.68 2.34
C LYS A 144 17.18 -36.93 2.61
N LYS A 145 15.84 -36.85 2.39
CA LYS A 145 14.95 -37.99 2.54
C LYS A 145 15.27 -39.11 1.56
N ILE A 146 15.57 -38.78 0.30
CA ILE A 146 15.91 -39.77 -0.74
C ILE A 146 17.24 -40.40 -0.40
N GLU A 147 18.29 -39.64 -0.09
CA GLU A 147 19.60 -40.14 0.22
C GLU A 147 19.64 -40.99 1.52
N ALA A 148 18.82 -40.65 2.51
CA ALA A 148 18.70 -41.43 3.75
C ALA A 148 18.01 -42.79 3.57
N LEU A 149 17.11 -42.91 2.62
CA LEU A 149 16.32 -44.14 2.40
C LEU A 149 16.84 -45.01 1.26
N HIS A 150 17.58 -44.42 0.34
CA HIS A 150 18.06 -45.11 -0.86
C HIS A 150 19.50 -44.70 -1.17
N ILE A 151 20.40 -45.68 -1.30
CA ILE A 151 21.78 -45.41 -1.72
C ILE A 151 21.77 -45.15 -3.23
N THR A 152 21.61 -43.90 -3.62
CA THR A 152 21.44 -43.49 -5.01
C THR A 152 22.70 -42.90 -5.63
N ARG A 153 23.52 -42.19 -4.84
CA ARG A 153 24.76 -41.53 -5.24
C ARG A 153 25.86 -41.91 -4.29
N SER A 154 26.80 -42.71 -4.74
CA SER A 154 27.98 -43.12 -3.97
C SER A 154 29.01 -41.99 -3.87
N MET A 155 28.64 -40.78 -3.49
CA MET A 155 29.57 -39.67 -3.30
C MET A 155 29.95 -39.58 -1.82
N GLU A 156 31.25 -39.65 -1.54
CA GLU A 156 31.80 -39.73 -0.18
C GLU A 156 31.37 -38.59 0.75
N ASN A 157 31.10 -37.36 0.21
CA ASN A 157 30.80 -36.17 1.01
C ASN A 157 29.37 -35.66 0.86
N ARG A 158 28.44 -36.40 0.24
CA ARG A 158 27.10 -35.88 -0.07
C ARG A 158 26.27 -35.50 1.15
N ALA A 159 26.36 -36.28 2.22
CA ALA A 159 25.67 -36.01 3.47
C ALA A 159 26.18 -34.71 4.14
N GLU A 160 27.49 -34.48 4.10
CA GLU A 160 28.11 -33.26 4.64
C GLU A 160 27.73 -32.02 3.83
N GLU A 161 27.75 -32.12 2.47
CA GLU A 161 27.30 -31.04 1.57
C GLU A 161 25.86 -30.66 1.82
N LEU A 162 24.94 -31.63 1.88
CA LEU A 162 23.52 -31.38 2.15
C LEU A 162 23.27 -30.80 3.55
N SER A 163 24.07 -31.21 4.53
CA SER A 163 23.98 -30.64 5.88
C SER A 163 24.39 -29.17 5.87
N LYS A 164 25.55 -28.86 5.26
CA LYS A 164 26.05 -27.49 5.14
C LYS A 164 25.06 -26.59 4.35
N GLU A 165 24.58 -27.07 3.18
CA GLU A 165 23.57 -26.35 2.36
C GLU A 165 22.31 -26.06 3.18
N SER A 166 21.84 -27.02 3.96
CA SER A 166 20.68 -26.84 4.83
C SER A 166 20.89 -25.80 5.91
N ASP A 167 22.07 -25.80 6.56
CA ASP A 167 22.40 -24.88 7.64
C ASP A 167 22.50 -23.43 7.12
N GLU A 168 23.14 -23.23 5.95
CA GLU A 168 23.19 -21.94 5.26
C GLU A 168 21.79 -21.41 4.93
N ILE A 169 20.94 -22.25 4.33
CA ILE A 169 19.56 -21.89 3.99
C ILE A 169 18.76 -21.51 5.26
N ASN A 170 18.89 -22.28 6.34
CA ASN A 170 18.17 -22.01 7.58
C ASN A 170 18.63 -20.70 8.25
N LEU A 171 19.92 -20.36 8.18
CA LEU A 171 20.44 -19.09 8.65
C LEU A 171 19.76 -17.92 7.91
N HIS A 172 19.76 -17.96 6.59
CA HIS A 172 19.10 -16.95 5.76
C HIS A 172 17.60 -16.85 6.05
N LEU A 173 16.88 -17.96 6.14
CA LEU A 173 15.46 -17.98 6.48
C LEU A 173 15.19 -17.39 7.87
N SER A 174 16.03 -17.67 8.84
CA SER A 174 15.92 -17.10 10.19
C SER A 174 16.05 -15.57 10.14
N LEU A 175 17.02 -15.04 9.39
CA LEU A 175 17.21 -13.59 9.23
C LEU A 175 16.03 -12.95 8.51
N ILE A 176 15.58 -13.52 7.37
CA ILE A 176 14.40 -13.06 6.63
C ILE A 176 13.18 -12.97 7.56
N SER A 177 12.93 -14.04 8.33
CA SER A 177 11.80 -14.09 9.26
C SER A 177 11.89 -12.99 10.32
N ARG A 178 13.04 -12.82 10.96
CA ARG A 178 13.24 -11.81 12.01
C ARG A 178 13.13 -10.38 11.47
N PHE A 179 13.76 -10.06 10.32
CA PHE A 179 13.64 -8.73 9.71
C PHE A 179 12.20 -8.45 9.23
N SER A 180 11.53 -9.44 8.62
CA SER A 180 10.14 -9.27 8.17
C SER A 180 9.18 -9.06 9.35
N ASN A 181 9.38 -9.75 10.47
CA ASN A 181 8.60 -9.52 11.70
C ASN A 181 8.82 -8.10 12.22
N LEU A 182 10.07 -7.65 12.33
CA LEU A 182 10.41 -6.31 12.78
C LEU A 182 9.74 -5.23 11.88
N ALA A 183 9.85 -5.39 10.56
CA ALA A 183 9.20 -4.47 9.60
C ALA A 183 7.68 -4.45 9.75
N LEU A 184 7.05 -5.63 9.91
CA LEU A 184 5.60 -5.77 10.07
C LEU A 184 5.11 -5.16 11.38
N GLU A 185 5.82 -5.38 12.47
CA GLU A 185 5.44 -4.86 13.80
C GLU A 185 5.58 -3.34 13.87
N LEU A 186 6.65 -2.76 13.29
CA LEU A 186 6.80 -1.31 13.15
C LEU A 186 5.68 -0.72 12.28
N TYR A 187 5.38 -1.35 11.14
CA TYR A 187 4.25 -0.92 10.31
C TYR A 187 2.92 -0.98 11.07
N SER A 188 2.68 -2.08 11.81
CA SER A 188 1.47 -2.22 12.65
C SER A 188 1.40 -1.14 13.74
N TRP A 189 2.55 -0.80 14.34
CA TRP A 189 2.64 0.29 15.30
C TRP A 189 2.22 1.61 14.66
N TYR A 190 2.76 1.93 13.46
CA TYR A 190 2.39 3.14 12.71
C TYR A 190 0.89 3.19 12.38
N ILE A 191 0.31 2.09 11.92
CA ILE A 191 -1.13 2.04 11.60
C ILE A 191 -2.01 2.32 12.82
N LYS A 192 -1.59 1.88 14.00
CA LYS A 192 -2.35 2.04 15.26
C LYS A 192 -2.14 3.41 15.91
N HIS A 193 -0.93 3.92 15.86
CA HIS A 193 -0.51 5.08 16.65
C HIS A 193 -0.12 6.31 15.82
N GLY A 194 0.21 6.13 14.53
CA GLY A 194 0.78 7.18 13.69
C GLY A 194 2.26 7.41 13.99
N HIS A 195 2.70 8.66 13.87
CA HIS A 195 4.05 9.08 14.28
C HIS A 195 4.17 9.16 15.81
N ALA A 196 5.39 9.08 16.32
CA ALA A 196 5.68 9.31 17.74
C ALA A 196 5.19 10.70 18.16
N ARG A 197 4.47 10.78 19.28
CA ARG A 197 3.77 12.00 19.73
C ARG A 197 4.48 12.70 20.89
N ASP A 198 5.26 11.94 21.63
CA ASP A 198 5.99 12.40 22.79
C ASP A 198 7.28 11.59 22.99
N GLU A 199 8.08 12.02 23.96
CA GLU A 199 9.35 11.37 24.33
C GLU A 199 9.16 9.89 24.74
N LYS A 200 8.00 9.53 25.31
CA LYS A 200 7.71 8.14 25.70
C LYS A 200 7.51 7.25 24.49
N ASP A 201 6.75 7.74 23.49
CA ASP A 201 6.59 7.04 22.22
C ASP A 201 7.97 6.86 21.52
N VAL A 202 8.81 7.92 21.52
CA VAL A 202 10.17 7.87 20.94
C VAL A 202 11.02 6.81 21.63
N LEU A 203 11.06 6.81 22.97
CA LEU A 203 11.86 5.84 23.73
C LEU A 203 11.33 4.42 23.53
N ALA A 204 10.01 4.22 23.53
CA ALA A 204 9.40 2.91 23.32
C ALA A 204 9.73 2.34 21.95
N VAL A 205 9.61 3.14 20.87
CA VAL A 205 9.93 2.71 19.50
C VAL A 205 11.41 2.43 19.33
N ARG A 206 12.27 3.27 19.91
CA ARG A 206 13.74 3.09 19.86
C ARG A 206 14.15 1.79 20.57
N SER A 207 13.70 1.60 21.81
CA SER A 207 14.00 0.39 22.58
C SER A 207 13.46 -0.87 21.89
N PHE A 208 12.24 -0.79 21.31
CA PHE A 208 11.68 -1.90 20.56
C PHE A 208 12.54 -2.23 19.34
N PHE A 209 12.94 -1.24 18.55
CA PHE A 209 13.77 -1.44 17.36
C PHE A 209 15.13 -2.06 17.72
N GLU A 210 15.83 -1.47 18.69
CA GLU A 210 17.17 -1.93 19.12
C GLU A 210 17.16 -3.35 19.68
N ASN A 211 16.15 -3.70 20.48
CA ASN A 211 16.03 -5.04 21.07
C ASN A 211 15.62 -6.12 20.08
N ASN A 212 14.96 -5.78 18.96
CA ASN A 212 14.48 -6.75 17.98
C ASN A 212 15.28 -6.76 16.68
N LEU A 213 16.22 -5.82 16.49
CA LEU A 213 17.11 -5.84 15.35
C LEU A 213 18.11 -7.01 15.50
N PRO A 214 18.09 -8.01 14.60
CA PRO A 214 19.07 -9.10 14.64
C PRO A 214 20.48 -8.58 14.43
N SER A 215 21.48 -9.23 15.03
CA SER A 215 22.87 -9.05 14.61
C SER A 215 23.06 -9.67 13.22
N TYR A 216 23.77 -9.00 12.34
CA TYR A 216 23.99 -9.42 10.95
C TYR A 216 25.31 -8.86 10.40
N GLU A 217 25.87 -9.55 9.41
CA GLU A 217 26.97 -9.07 8.60
C GLU A 217 26.42 -8.64 7.22
N ASN A 218 26.63 -7.40 6.83
CA ASN A 218 26.04 -6.83 5.61
C ASN A 218 26.41 -7.58 4.33
N GLU A 219 27.63 -8.14 4.28
CA GLU A 219 28.19 -8.85 3.12
C GLU A 219 27.51 -10.20 2.86
N GLN A 220 26.84 -10.76 3.87
CA GLN A 220 26.15 -12.04 3.78
C GLN A 220 24.65 -11.92 3.48
N LEU A 221 24.09 -10.68 3.44
CA LEU A 221 22.66 -10.51 3.24
C LEU A 221 22.26 -10.65 1.78
N GLY A 222 21.28 -11.53 1.52
CA GLY A 222 20.61 -11.67 0.23
C GLY A 222 19.51 -10.62 0.01
N PHE A 223 18.76 -10.81 -1.08
CA PHE A 223 17.72 -9.85 -1.51
C PHE A 223 16.65 -9.61 -0.43
N TYR A 224 16.03 -10.67 0.10
CA TYR A 224 14.93 -10.53 1.06
C TYR A 224 15.38 -10.02 2.42
N GLU A 225 16.58 -10.41 2.90
CA GLU A 225 17.13 -9.87 4.12
C GLU A 225 17.35 -8.36 4.01
N LYS A 226 17.98 -7.90 2.92
CA LYS A 226 18.18 -6.48 2.64
C LYS A 226 16.84 -5.76 2.51
N LEU A 227 15.86 -6.34 1.80
CA LEU A 227 14.54 -5.77 1.59
C LEU A 227 13.83 -5.48 2.92
N TYR A 228 13.72 -6.49 3.79
CA TYR A 228 13.02 -6.34 5.06
C TYR A 228 13.80 -5.51 6.08
N LEU A 229 15.13 -5.58 6.06
CA LEU A 229 15.98 -4.69 6.84
C LEU A 229 15.74 -3.22 6.46
N TYR A 230 15.72 -2.90 5.17
CA TYR A 230 15.49 -1.54 4.70
C TYR A 230 14.05 -1.07 5.02
N GLN A 231 13.07 -1.94 4.91
CA GLN A 231 11.70 -1.66 5.35
C GLN A 231 11.62 -1.37 6.85
N SER A 232 12.34 -2.12 7.68
CA SER A 232 12.40 -1.90 9.13
C SER A 232 12.93 -0.50 9.45
N TYR A 233 14.05 -0.11 8.84
CA TYR A 233 14.59 1.24 9.01
C TYR A 233 13.70 2.33 8.42
N CYS A 234 13.00 2.06 7.31
CA CYS A 234 12.01 2.99 6.75
C CYS A 234 10.91 3.29 7.77
N TRP A 235 10.28 2.26 8.34
CA TRP A 235 9.23 2.45 9.32
C TRP A 235 9.74 3.07 10.61
N TYR A 236 10.90 2.66 11.08
CA TYR A 236 11.53 3.24 12.25
C TYR A 236 11.79 4.75 12.07
N GLY A 237 12.45 5.15 10.98
CA GLY A 237 12.69 6.56 10.67
C GLY A 237 11.40 7.33 10.45
N PHE A 238 10.41 6.74 9.78
CA PHE A 238 9.11 7.39 9.51
C PHE A 238 8.32 7.64 10.80
N ILE A 239 8.27 6.66 11.71
CA ILE A 239 7.60 6.81 13.01
C ILE A 239 8.23 7.92 13.83
N LEU A 240 9.57 7.97 13.87
CA LEU A 240 10.33 8.98 14.60
C LEU A 240 10.43 10.33 13.89
N GLN A 241 9.89 10.43 12.67
CA GLN A 241 9.97 11.63 11.81
C GLN A 241 11.42 12.01 11.44
N ASP A 242 12.34 11.04 11.45
CA ASP A 242 13.67 11.20 10.87
C ASP A 242 13.58 11.06 9.34
N LEU A 243 13.27 12.17 8.68
CA LEU A 243 13.06 12.21 7.23
C LEU A 243 14.32 11.82 6.44
N LEU A 244 15.52 12.08 6.98
CA LEU A 244 16.77 11.72 6.31
C LEU A 244 17.02 10.21 6.39
N MET A 245 16.76 9.59 7.53
CA MET A 245 16.80 8.14 7.66
C MET A 245 15.76 7.48 6.76
N TYR A 246 14.52 7.99 6.78
CA TYR A 246 13.45 7.49 5.93
C TYR A 246 13.84 7.55 4.45
N TYR A 247 14.36 8.69 3.97
CA TYR A 247 14.87 8.82 2.60
C TYR A 247 16.00 7.85 2.30
N ARG A 248 17.00 7.75 3.18
CA ARG A 248 18.17 6.87 2.99
C ARG A 248 17.75 5.43 2.75
N TYR A 249 16.84 4.92 3.56
CA TYR A 249 16.43 3.52 3.48
C TYR A 249 15.38 3.25 2.41
N THR A 250 14.50 4.19 2.08
CA THR A 250 13.63 4.08 0.91
C THR A 250 14.45 4.07 -0.39
N LYS A 251 15.50 4.88 -0.47
CA LYS A 251 16.43 4.86 -1.62
C LYS A 251 17.14 3.52 -1.75
N LYS A 252 17.72 2.99 -0.64
CA LYS A 252 18.32 1.66 -0.62
C LYS A 252 17.34 0.56 -1.03
N TRP A 253 16.08 0.67 -0.59
CA TRP A 253 15.03 -0.28 -0.98
C TRP A 253 14.78 -0.28 -2.49
N VAL A 254 14.68 0.87 -3.12
CA VAL A 254 14.50 0.97 -4.58
C VAL A 254 15.75 0.53 -5.32
N ASP A 255 16.95 0.95 -4.89
CA ASP A 255 18.23 0.58 -5.50
C ASP A 255 18.49 -0.92 -5.46
N LEU A 256 17.94 -1.64 -4.48
CA LEU A 256 18.03 -3.09 -4.41
C LEU A 256 17.47 -3.78 -5.66
N PHE A 257 16.48 -3.20 -6.31
CA PHE A 257 15.92 -3.73 -7.56
C PHE A 257 16.78 -3.41 -8.80
N GLU A 258 17.74 -2.51 -8.69
CA GLU A 258 18.79 -2.32 -9.70
C GLU A 258 19.94 -3.33 -9.50
N GLU A 259 20.22 -3.68 -8.23
CA GLU A 259 21.17 -4.75 -7.88
C GLU A 259 20.63 -6.14 -8.29
N TYR A 260 19.29 -6.35 -8.20
CA TYR A 260 18.59 -7.59 -8.54
C TYR A 260 17.47 -7.35 -9.57
N PRO A 261 17.78 -7.08 -10.86
CA PRO A 261 16.76 -6.66 -11.84
C PRO A 261 15.64 -7.67 -12.09
N ASN A 262 15.94 -8.97 -11.99
CA ASN A 262 14.96 -10.06 -12.13
C ASN A 262 13.87 -10.01 -11.02
N MET A 263 14.19 -9.43 -9.86
CA MET A 263 13.24 -9.30 -8.76
C MET A 263 12.16 -8.24 -9.02
N LYS A 264 12.33 -7.33 -9.99
CA LYS A 264 11.27 -6.38 -10.37
C LYS A 264 10.02 -7.10 -10.88
N ALA A 265 10.19 -8.18 -11.62
CA ALA A 265 9.07 -9.00 -12.12
C ALA A 265 8.49 -9.89 -11.02
N GLY A 266 9.35 -10.55 -10.22
CA GLY A 266 8.92 -11.45 -9.14
C GLY A 266 8.29 -10.74 -7.96
N GLU A 267 8.78 -9.55 -7.61
CA GLU A 267 8.35 -8.75 -6.46
C GLU A 267 7.86 -7.36 -6.86
N THR A 268 7.10 -7.29 -7.96
CA THR A 268 6.56 -6.04 -8.52
C THR A 268 5.86 -5.17 -7.47
N GLY A 269 5.07 -5.77 -6.58
CA GLY A 269 4.38 -5.06 -5.51
C GLY A 269 5.34 -4.40 -4.51
N GLN A 270 6.47 -5.03 -4.21
CA GLN A 270 7.50 -4.47 -3.34
C GLN A 270 8.25 -3.31 -4.01
N TYR A 271 8.53 -3.41 -5.31
CA TYR A 271 9.11 -2.32 -6.08
C TYR A 271 8.19 -1.09 -6.11
N ILE A 272 6.91 -1.29 -6.46
CA ILE A 272 5.88 -0.23 -6.48
C ILE A 272 5.77 0.46 -5.12
N ARG A 273 5.76 -0.33 -4.03
CA ARG A 273 5.72 0.20 -2.65
C ARG A 273 7.00 0.96 -2.29
N GLY A 274 8.17 0.48 -2.72
CA GLY A 274 9.44 1.18 -2.57
C GLY A 274 9.43 2.54 -3.25
N MET A 275 8.98 2.62 -4.52
CA MET A 275 8.84 3.86 -5.27
C MET A 275 7.86 4.84 -4.61
N HIS A 276 6.72 4.36 -4.10
CA HIS A 276 5.79 5.19 -3.34
C HIS A 276 6.44 5.81 -2.10
N ASN A 277 7.16 5.01 -1.31
CA ASN A 277 7.83 5.50 -0.10
C ASN A 277 8.97 6.48 -0.44
N LEU A 278 9.72 6.24 -1.52
CA LEU A 278 10.77 7.13 -1.98
C LEU A 278 10.21 8.49 -2.44
N LEU A 279 9.12 8.47 -3.22
CA LEU A 279 8.40 9.69 -3.61
C LEU A 279 7.84 10.42 -2.39
N SER A 280 7.29 9.70 -1.42
CA SER A 280 6.81 10.29 -0.17
C SER A 280 7.94 10.93 0.64
N ALA A 281 9.13 10.32 0.67
CA ALA A 281 10.30 10.89 1.33
C ALA A 281 10.74 12.19 0.66
N GLN A 282 10.81 12.24 -0.67
CA GLN A 282 11.16 13.47 -1.41
C GLN A 282 10.11 14.56 -1.25
N PHE A 283 8.83 14.20 -1.22
CA PHE A 283 7.74 15.13 -0.94
C PHE A 283 7.88 15.78 0.44
N ASN A 284 8.12 14.97 1.48
CA ASN A 284 8.27 15.44 2.86
C ASN A 284 9.54 16.31 3.03
N LEU A 285 10.60 16.01 2.29
CA LEU A 285 11.82 16.83 2.23
C LEU A 285 11.67 18.09 1.35
N SER A 286 10.54 18.27 0.68
CA SER A 286 10.30 19.34 -0.30
C SER A 286 11.36 19.38 -1.41
N ASN A 287 11.95 18.24 -1.75
CA ASN A 287 12.97 18.10 -2.78
C ASN A 287 12.33 17.83 -4.13
N TYR A 288 11.86 18.89 -4.78
CA TYR A 288 11.09 18.78 -6.02
C TYR A 288 11.88 18.11 -7.17
N ASP A 289 13.14 18.47 -7.37
CA ASP A 289 13.90 17.97 -8.52
C ASP A 289 14.08 16.43 -8.46
N LYS A 290 14.39 15.90 -7.27
CA LYS A 290 14.45 14.47 -7.06
C LYS A 290 13.08 13.80 -7.07
N PHE A 291 12.06 14.48 -6.56
CA PHE A 291 10.68 14.00 -6.64
C PHE A 291 10.24 13.80 -8.10
N GLU A 292 10.47 14.80 -8.96
CA GLU A 292 10.12 14.76 -10.38
C GLU A 292 10.92 13.70 -11.15
N GLU A 293 12.21 13.54 -10.83
CA GLU A 293 13.06 12.47 -11.39
C GLU A 293 12.46 11.09 -11.10
N TYR A 294 12.14 10.78 -9.84
CA TYR A 294 11.55 9.50 -9.45
C TYR A 294 10.13 9.31 -9.94
N LEU A 295 9.34 10.38 -10.03
CA LEU A 295 8.00 10.32 -10.60
C LEU A 295 8.05 9.87 -12.06
N LYS A 296 8.94 10.44 -12.88
CA LYS A 296 9.15 10.04 -14.28
C LYS A 296 9.59 8.58 -14.41
N ILE A 297 10.47 8.11 -13.52
CA ILE A 297 10.88 6.71 -13.48
C ILE A 297 9.65 5.82 -13.21
N PHE A 298 8.81 6.20 -12.26
CA PHE A 298 7.62 5.43 -11.91
C PHE A 298 6.55 5.47 -13.00
N GLU A 299 6.37 6.61 -13.68
CA GLU A 299 5.49 6.72 -14.86
C GLU A 299 5.99 5.84 -16.00
N SER A 300 7.27 5.87 -16.30
CA SER A 300 7.88 5.03 -17.34
C SER A 300 7.73 3.54 -17.02
N PHE A 301 7.91 3.16 -15.75
CA PHE A 301 7.67 1.80 -15.28
C PHE A 301 6.20 1.39 -15.48
N SER A 302 5.26 2.24 -15.12
CA SER A 302 3.83 2.00 -15.30
C SER A 302 3.46 1.72 -16.76
N VAL A 303 3.95 2.55 -17.68
CA VAL A 303 3.69 2.41 -19.13
C VAL A 303 4.37 1.17 -19.71
N SER A 304 5.63 0.92 -19.37
CA SER A 304 6.39 -0.21 -19.94
C SER A 304 5.89 -1.58 -19.49
N HIS A 305 5.17 -1.66 -18.38
CA HIS A 305 4.61 -2.88 -17.82
C HIS A 305 3.07 -2.95 -17.93
N GLU A 306 2.45 -1.97 -18.60
CA GLU A 306 1.02 -2.01 -18.90
C GLU A 306 0.69 -3.27 -19.71
N GLY A 307 -0.28 -4.05 -19.24
CA GLY A 307 -0.65 -5.34 -19.82
C GLY A 307 0.13 -6.56 -19.33
N ASN A 308 1.29 -6.37 -18.68
CA ASN A 308 2.06 -7.47 -18.06
C ASN A 308 1.93 -7.52 -16.53
N MET A 309 1.34 -6.49 -15.91
CA MET A 309 1.06 -6.47 -14.48
C MET A 309 -0.18 -7.30 -14.17
N ASN A 310 -0.13 -8.07 -13.10
CA ASN A 310 -1.35 -8.65 -12.54
C ASN A 310 -2.26 -7.55 -11.97
N ALA A 311 -3.55 -7.88 -11.76
CA ALA A 311 -4.56 -6.94 -11.30
C ALA A 311 -4.16 -6.20 -10.00
N ASN A 312 -3.53 -6.90 -9.05
CA ASN A 312 -3.08 -6.30 -7.79
C ASN A 312 -1.96 -5.25 -8.01
N ALA A 313 -0.98 -5.56 -8.85
CA ALA A 313 0.11 -4.63 -9.19
C ALA A 313 -0.43 -3.40 -9.95
N SER A 314 -1.37 -3.60 -10.88
CA SER A 314 -2.02 -2.51 -11.63
C SER A 314 -2.78 -1.56 -10.71
N ILE A 315 -3.55 -2.10 -9.75
CA ILE A 315 -4.28 -1.30 -8.76
C ILE A 315 -3.32 -0.54 -7.83
N GLN A 316 -2.24 -1.19 -7.37
CA GLN A 316 -1.23 -0.54 -6.54
C GLN A 316 -0.53 0.58 -7.30
N THR A 317 -0.18 0.35 -8.57
CA THR A 317 0.43 1.37 -9.44
C THR A 317 -0.50 2.56 -9.60
N PHE A 318 -1.78 2.33 -9.91
CA PHE A 318 -2.79 3.39 -9.98
C PHE A 318 -2.82 4.22 -8.68
N VAL A 319 -2.94 3.57 -7.53
CA VAL A 319 -3.03 4.25 -6.23
C VAL A 319 -1.83 5.13 -5.97
N TYR A 320 -0.64 4.56 -6.07
CA TYR A 320 0.57 5.27 -5.65
C TYR A 320 1.04 6.32 -6.66
N LEU A 321 0.83 6.05 -7.96
CA LEU A 321 1.14 7.02 -9.00
C LEU A 321 0.24 8.26 -8.92
N HIS A 322 -1.07 8.09 -8.72
CA HIS A 322 -1.97 9.24 -8.62
C HIS A 322 -1.82 10.00 -7.31
N ILE A 323 -1.48 9.33 -6.20
CA ILE A 323 -1.06 10.02 -4.97
C ILE A 323 0.19 10.89 -5.25
N ALA A 324 1.17 10.38 -5.98
CA ALA A 324 2.37 11.13 -6.34
C ALA A 324 2.05 12.31 -7.28
N LYS A 325 1.18 12.11 -8.28
CA LYS A 325 0.72 13.20 -9.16
C LYS A 325 0.04 14.33 -8.40
N ILE A 326 -0.84 14.01 -7.45
CA ILE A 326 -1.45 15.02 -6.57
C ILE A 326 -0.37 15.73 -5.73
N ASN A 327 0.59 14.97 -5.16
CA ASN A 327 1.67 15.55 -4.38
C ASN A 327 2.55 16.52 -5.20
N ARG A 328 2.74 16.26 -6.50
CA ARG A 328 3.42 17.20 -7.40
C ARG A 328 2.70 18.55 -7.43
N HIS A 329 1.38 18.57 -7.59
CA HIS A 329 0.58 19.78 -7.58
C HIS A 329 0.66 20.52 -6.23
N PHE A 330 0.77 19.79 -5.12
CA PHE A 330 1.01 20.42 -3.80
C PHE A 330 2.38 21.09 -3.71
N LEU A 331 3.42 20.47 -4.26
CA LEU A 331 4.77 21.07 -4.28
C LEU A 331 4.83 22.32 -5.16
N GLU A 332 4.22 22.25 -6.35
CA GLU A 332 4.24 23.35 -7.33
C GLU A 332 3.27 24.49 -7.00
N GLY A 333 2.26 24.25 -6.17
CA GLY A 333 1.17 25.20 -5.94
C GLY A 333 0.19 25.29 -7.12
N THR A 334 0.03 24.21 -7.90
CA THR A 334 -0.84 24.11 -9.07
C THR A 334 -2.12 23.33 -8.72
N PHE A 335 -2.82 23.77 -7.64
CA PHE A 335 -3.95 23.03 -7.10
C PHE A 335 -5.11 22.93 -8.08
N THR A 336 -5.42 24.02 -8.80
CA THR A 336 -6.49 24.07 -9.80
C THR A 336 -6.24 23.10 -10.94
N GLU A 337 -5.02 23.04 -11.46
CA GLU A 337 -4.61 22.09 -12.49
C GLU A 337 -4.67 20.63 -11.96
N GLY A 338 -4.35 20.45 -10.67
CA GLY A 338 -4.46 19.13 -10.00
C GLY A 338 -5.89 18.59 -9.94
N LEU A 339 -6.92 19.44 -10.02
CA LEU A 339 -8.32 19.02 -10.05
C LEU A 339 -8.70 18.26 -11.33
N GLU A 340 -7.94 18.43 -12.41
CA GLU A 340 -8.14 17.67 -13.66
C GLU A 340 -7.95 16.16 -13.48
N LEU A 341 -7.22 15.74 -12.43
CA LEU A 341 -7.04 14.33 -12.09
C LEU A 341 -8.28 13.71 -11.42
N VAL A 342 -9.15 14.53 -10.80
CA VAL A 342 -10.22 14.06 -9.92
C VAL A 342 -11.24 13.17 -10.63
N PRO A 343 -11.79 13.52 -11.81
CA PRO A 343 -12.77 12.68 -12.49
C PRO A 343 -12.25 11.27 -12.79
N TYR A 344 -11.01 11.17 -13.27
CA TYR A 344 -10.39 9.86 -13.54
C TYR A 344 -10.14 9.07 -12.26
N ILE A 345 -9.71 9.74 -11.18
CA ILE A 345 -9.51 9.07 -9.89
C ILE A 345 -10.83 8.53 -9.36
N GLU A 346 -11.94 9.30 -9.43
CA GLU A 346 -13.25 8.84 -8.96
C GLU A 346 -13.78 7.66 -9.77
N GLU A 347 -13.64 7.69 -11.09
CA GLU A 347 -13.98 6.57 -11.97
C GLU A 347 -13.24 5.30 -11.55
N LYS A 348 -11.93 5.39 -11.34
CA LYS A 348 -11.10 4.25 -10.92
C LYS A 348 -11.36 3.79 -9.48
N LEU A 349 -11.69 4.68 -8.57
CA LEU A 349 -12.10 4.30 -7.21
C LEU A 349 -13.42 3.50 -7.22
N GLU A 350 -14.33 3.82 -8.13
CA GLU A 350 -15.56 3.05 -8.32
C GLU A 350 -15.28 1.69 -8.99
N GLU A 351 -14.48 1.67 -10.05
CA GLU A 351 -14.06 0.44 -10.74
C GLU A 351 -13.38 -0.54 -9.77
N TYR A 352 -12.45 -0.03 -8.94
CA TYR A 352 -11.67 -0.85 -8.03
C TYR A 352 -12.27 -1.00 -6.62
N GLN A 353 -13.53 -0.63 -6.40
CA GLN A 353 -14.14 -0.62 -5.07
C GLN A 353 -14.12 -1.98 -4.34
N LEU A 354 -14.06 -3.11 -5.08
CA LEU A 354 -13.96 -4.46 -4.51
C LEU A 354 -12.54 -4.83 -4.08
N HIS A 355 -11.53 -4.13 -4.60
CA HIS A 355 -10.12 -4.43 -4.43
C HIS A 355 -9.38 -3.40 -3.56
N LEU A 356 -9.93 -2.19 -3.47
CA LEU A 356 -9.35 -1.12 -2.65
C LEU A 356 -9.80 -1.23 -1.20
N ASP A 357 -8.83 -1.23 -0.29
CA ASP A 357 -9.15 -1.05 1.12
C ASP A 357 -9.67 0.37 1.39
N ARG A 358 -10.55 0.47 2.38
CA ARG A 358 -11.19 1.74 2.78
C ARG A 358 -10.22 2.87 3.09
N HIS A 359 -9.05 2.52 3.50
CA HIS A 359 -7.94 3.36 3.93
C HIS A 359 -7.35 4.16 2.78
N ARG A 360 -7.07 3.49 1.62
CA ARG A 360 -6.60 4.13 0.41
C ARG A 360 -7.64 5.09 -0.16
N VAL A 361 -8.92 4.73 -0.10
CA VAL A 361 -10.03 5.62 -0.51
C VAL A 361 -10.06 6.89 0.36
N LEU A 362 -9.90 6.75 1.69
CA LEU A 362 -9.84 7.91 2.59
C LEU A 362 -8.66 8.83 2.28
N VAL A 363 -7.49 8.28 1.93
CA VAL A 363 -6.32 9.08 1.54
C VAL A 363 -6.62 9.89 0.27
N PHE A 364 -7.27 9.30 -0.74
CA PHE A 364 -7.67 10.04 -1.93
C PHE A 364 -8.66 11.15 -1.60
N TYR A 365 -9.71 10.88 -0.85
CA TYR A 365 -10.69 11.91 -0.48
C TYR A 365 -10.03 13.07 0.28
N TYR A 366 -9.08 12.77 1.18
CA TYR A 366 -8.36 13.81 1.90
C TYR A 366 -7.49 14.67 0.96
N LYS A 367 -6.74 14.03 0.05
CA LYS A 367 -5.90 14.75 -0.92
C LYS A 367 -6.72 15.57 -1.91
N ILE A 368 -7.86 15.05 -2.37
CA ILE A 368 -8.80 15.79 -3.23
C ILE A 368 -9.38 17.00 -2.46
N ALA A 369 -9.76 16.81 -1.20
CA ALA A 369 -10.20 17.93 -0.36
C ALA A 369 -9.11 19.01 -0.22
N CYS A 370 -7.83 18.61 -0.05
CA CYS A 370 -6.72 19.55 -0.01
C CYS A 370 -6.51 20.28 -1.37
N LEU A 371 -6.73 19.61 -2.51
CA LEU A 371 -6.69 20.27 -3.82
C LEU A 371 -7.79 21.35 -3.93
N TYR A 372 -9.02 21.01 -3.58
CA TYR A 372 -10.13 21.97 -3.58
C TYR A 372 -9.90 23.14 -2.61
N PHE A 373 -9.42 22.86 -1.40
CA PHE A 373 -9.06 23.89 -0.44
C PHE A 373 -7.97 24.83 -0.97
N GLY A 374 -6.89 24.27 -1.52
CA GLY A 374 -5.78 25.03 -2.09
C GLY A 374 -6.18 25.87 -3.32
N SER A 375 -7.14 25.40 -4.13
CA SER A 375 -7.71 26.15 -5.26
C SER A 375 -8.68 27.24 -4.85
N GLY A 376 -9.17 27.22 -3.59
CA GLY A 376 -10.15 28.17 -3.04
C GLY A 376 -11.60 27.69 -3.06
N ASP A 377 -11.88 26.51 -3.62
CA ASP A 377 -13.23 25.90 -3.61
C ASP A 377 -13.48 25.17 -2.27
N ASN A 378 -13.76 25.96 -1.24
CA ASN A 378 -13.97 25.45 0.11
C ASN A 378 -15.27 24.63 0.24
N GLU A 379 -16.29 24.88 -0.58
CA GLU A 379 -17.54 24.12 -0.57
C GLU A 379 -17.30 22.67 -0.99
N LYS A 380 -16.61 22.46 -2.12
CA LYS A 380 -16.24 21.12 -2.55
C LYS A 380 -15.23 20.44 -1.64
N ALA A 381 -14.31 21.19 -1.04
CA ALA A 381 -13.42 20.64 -0.01
C ALA A 381 -14.24 20.04 1.14
N ILE A 382 -15.27 20.75 1.63
CA ILE A 382 -16.19 20.29 2.67
C ILE A 382 -16.92 19.01 2.26
N ASP A 383 -17.38 18.90 1.01
CA ASP A 383 -18.08 17.72 0.52
C ASP A 383 -17.19 16.45 0.63
N TYR A 384 -15.93 16.54 0.21
CA TYR A 384 -15.00 15.41 0.33
C TYR A 384 -14.62 15.11 1.78
N LEU A 385 -14.44 16.13 2.61
CA LEU A 385 -14.17 15.96 4.03
C LEU A 385 -15.34 15.30 4.76
N ASN A 386 -16.58 15.62 4.39
CA ASN A 386 -17.78 14.96 4.91
C ASN A 386 -17.81 13.46 4.56
N LYS A 387 -17.35 13.07 3.36
CA LYS A 387 -17.20 11.64 3.00
C LYS A 387 -16.28 10.93 4.02
N ILE A 388 -15.23 11.60 4.51
CA ILE A 388 -14.30 11.04 5.51
C ILE A 388 -14.92 11.06 6.91
N ILE A 389 -15.49 12.18 7.34
CA ILE A 389 -15.98 12.41 8.70
C ILE A 389 -17.12 11.46 9.06
N HIS A 390 -18.01 11.15 8.11
CA HIS A 390 -19.14 10.25 8.31
C HIS A 390 -18.79 8.77 8.17
N TRP A 391 -17.56 8.46 7.78
CA TRP A 391 -17.13 7.07 7.65
C TRP A 391 -16.68 6.50 9.00
N LYS A 392 -17.33 5.42 9.45
CA LYS A 392 -16.92 4.69 10.65
C LYS A 392 -15.70 3.83 10.33
N VAL A 393 -14.52 4.35 10.58
CA VAL A 393 -13.26 3.62 10.42
C VAL A 393 -12.47 3.74 11.71
N ASP A 394 -12.05 2.61 12.26
CA ASP A 394 -11.28 2.54 13.51
C ASP A 394 -9.77 2.75 13.29
N LEU A 395 -9.34 2.74 12.02
CA LEU A 395 -7.94 2.93 11.62
C LEU A 395 -7.71 4.34 11.09
N ARG A 396 -6.45 4.81 11.15
CA ARG A 396 -6.02 6.14 10.71
C ARG A 396 -6.80 7.27 11.38
N THR A 397 -6.81 7.22 12.68
CA THR A 397 -7.39 8.29 13.52
C THR A 397 -6.73 9.65 13.27
N ASP A 398 -5.46 9.64 12.87
CA ASP A 398 -4.72 10.80 12.40
C ASP A 398 -5.43 11.49 11.22
N LEU A 399 -5.71 10.76 10.15
CA LEU A 399 -6.39 11.29 8.96
C LEU A 399 -7.79 11.83 9.30
N GLN A 400 -8.51 11.13 10.17
CA GLN A 400 -9.81 11.56 10.68
C GLN A 400 -9.72 12.88 11.47
N CYS A 401 -8.64 13.07 12.23
CA CYS A 401 -8.39 14.31 12.97
C CYS A 401 -8.13 15.49 12.02
N TYR A 402 -7.21 15.30 11.07
CA TYR A 402 -6.87 16.37 10.13
C TYR A 402 -7.97 16.68 9.12
N ALA A 403 -8.79 15.70 8.75
CA ALA A 403 -10.00 15.95 7.95
C ALA A 403 -10.98 16.87 8.68
N ARG A 404 -11.21 16.64 9.99
CA ARG A 404 -12.07 17.52 10.81
C ARG A 404 -11.47 18.90 11.02
N LEU A 405 -10.16 18.99 11.18
CA LEU A 405 -9.48 20.27 11.32
C LEU A 405 -9.56 21.09 10.02
N LEU A 406 -9.29 20.46 8.87
CA LEU A 406 -9.43 21.12 7.57
C LEU A 406 -10.89 21.52 7.29
N HIS A 407 -11.85 20.68 7.67
CA HIS A 407 -13.28 21.00 7.58
C HIS A 407 -13.64 22.24 8.41
N LEU A 408 -13.12 22.36 9.63
CA LEU A 408 -13.29 23.55 10.45
C LEU A 408 -12.68 24.80 9.79
N ILE A 409 -11.48 24.67 9.23
CA ILE A 409 -10.80 25.78 8.54
C ILE A 409 -11.57 26.18 7.27
N ALA A 410 -12.06 25.23 6.48
CA ALA A 410 -12.85 25.50 5.28
C ALA A 410 -14.17 26.25 5.62
N HIS A 411 -14.86 25.87 6.69
CA HIS A 411 -16.01 26.62 7.18
C HIS A 411 -15.66 28.02 7.69
N TYR A 412 -14.48 28.17 8.29
CA TYR A 412 -13.96 29.48 8.68
C TYR A 412 -13.73 30.38 7.46
N GLU A 413 -13.15 29.84 6.40
CA GLU A 413 -12.91 30.56 5.13
C GLU A 413 -14.21 31.01 4.44
N LEU A 414 -15.27 30.20 4.54
CA LEU A 414 -16.60 30.53 4.00
C LEU A 414 -17.40 31.52 4.88
N GLY A 415 -16.89 31.89 6.05
CA GLY A 415 -17.59 32.78 6.97
C GLY A 415 -18.82 32.16 7.64
N ASN A 416 -18.88 30.84 7.75
CA ASN A 416 -19.99 30.09 8.36
C ASN A 416 -19.97 30.19 9.90
N TYR A 417 -19.91 31.42 10.43
CA TYR A 417 -19.67 31.70 11.85
C TYR A 417 -20.71 31.07 12.79
N ALA A 418 -21.95 30.89 12.34
CA ALA A 418 -23.03 30.33 13.16
C ALA A 418 -22.75 28.90 13.67
N ILE A 419 -22.00 28.10 12.90
CA ILE A 419 -21.69 26.72 13.25
C ILE A 419 -20.29 26.53 13.83
N LEU A 420 -19.39 27.51 13.67
CA LEU A 420 -17.98 27.37 14.01
C LEU A 420 -17.74 27.13 15.50
N GLU A 421 -18.51 27.76 16.38
CA GLU A 421 -18.36 27.54 17.84
C GLU A 421 -18.63 26.08 18.23
N HIS A 422 -19.67 25.49 17.63
CA HIS A 422 -19.98 24.08 17.83
C HIS A 422 -18.90 23.18 17.22
N LEU A 423 -18.45 23.48 15.99
CA LEU A 423 -17.41 22.71 15.32
C LEU A 423 -16.10 22.73 16.10
N ILE A 424 -15.64 23.87 16.60
CA ILE A 424 -14.43 23.97 17.42
C ILE A 424 -14.50 23.01 18.62
N LYS A 425 -15.62 23.05 19.37
CA LYS A 425 -15.81 22.17 20.53
C LYS A 425 -15.81 20.69 20.15
N SER A 426 -16.45 20.34 19.04
CA SER A 426 -16.56 18.98 18.52
C SER A 426 -15.22 18.43 18.06
N VAL A 427 -14.50 19.20 17.22
CA VAL A 427 -13.19 18.81 16.67
C VAL A 427 -12.15 18.69 17.78
N TYR A 428 -12.10 19.69 18.70
CA TYR A 428 -11.19 19.65 19.84
C TYR A 428 -11.39 18.37 20.69
N ARG A 429 -12.65 18.05 21.07
CA ARG A 429 -12.96 16.84 21.84
C ARG A 429 -12.56 15.57 21.10
N PHE A 430 -12.78 15.54 19.78
CA PHE A 430 -12.41 14.38 18.98
C PHE A 430 -10.89 14.20 18.96
N MET A 431 -10.12 15.24 18.66
CA MET A 431 -8.65 15.19 18.61
C MET A 431 -8.05 14.85 19.97
N TYR A 432 -8.59 15.42 21.05
CA TYR A 432 -8.19 15.09 22.41
C TYR A 432 -8.43 13.60 22.75
N LYS A 433 -9.62 13.08 22.42
CA LYS A 433 -9.97 11.66 22.62
C LYS A 433 -9.03 10.74 21.82
N MET A 434 -8.64 11.13 20.61
CA MET A 434 -7.73 10.35 19.75
C MET A 434 -6.26 10.54 20.14
N LYS A 435 -5.95 11.32 21.18
CA LYS A 435 -4.58 11.67 21.59
C LYS A 435 -3.75 12.26 20.43
N ASN A 436 -4.40 13.03 19.57
CA ASN A 436 -3.79 13.65 18.39
C ASN A 436 -3.89 15.19 18.43
N LEU A 437 -3.90 15.74 19.63
CA LEU A 437 -3.87 17.19 19.88
C LEU A 437 -2.45 17.60 20.25
N SER A 438 -1.84 18.44 19.45
CA SER A 438 -0.52 19.00 19.68
C SER A 438 -0.61 20.51 19.95
N VAL A 439 0.50 21.16 20.23
CA VAL A 439 0.54 22.62 20.43
C VAL A 439 0.10 23.37 19.16
N VAL A 440 0.42 22.84 17.97
CA VAL A 440 0.01 23.44 16.70
C VAL A 440 -1.51 23.54 16.59
N GLU A 441 -2.25 22.45 16.83
CA GLU A 441 -3.71 22.46 16.74
C GLU A 441 -4.32 23.32 17.85
N GLU A 442 -3.79 23.29 19.06
CA GLU A 442 -4.27 24.14 20.15
C GLU A 442 -4.19 25.63 19.79
N GLU A 443 -3.09 26.07 19.22
CA GLU A 443 -2.92 27.47 18.81
C GLU A 443 -3.89 27.86 17.69
N ILE A 444 -4.14 26.96 16.74
CA ILE A 444 -5.15 27.16 15.69
C ILE A 444 -6.55 27.29 16.30
N PHE A 445 -6.93 26.43 17.25
CA PHE A 445 -8.23 26.51 17.92
C PHE A 445 -8.38 27.81 18.73
N LYS A 446 -7.33 28.21 19.46
CA LYS A 446 -7.28 29.49 20.23
C LYS A 446 -7.45 30.68 19.29
N PHE A 447 -6.74 30.67 18.16
CA PHE A 447 -6.82 31.72 17.16
C PHE A 447 -8.24 31.81 16.57
N ILE A 448 -8.79 30.71 16.02
CA ILE A 448 -10.11 30.73 15.38
C ILE A 448 -11.17 31.26 16.37
N ARG A 449 -11.13 30.82 17.63
CA ARG A 449 -12.07 31.30 18.67
C ARG A 449 -11.92 32.78 18.94
N ARG A 450 -10.67 33.29 19.02
CA ARG A 450 -10.39 34.70 19.27
C ARG A 450 -10.74 35.57 18.07
N SER A 451 -10.58 35.10 16.87
CA SER A 451 -10.79 35.87 15.64
C SER A 451 -12.22 36.44 15.49
N PHE A 452 -13.23 35.80 16.10
CA PHE A 452 -14.62 36.27 16.08
C PHE A 452 -14.85 37.60 16.79
N SER A 453 -13.98 37.94 17.75
CA SER A 453 -14.06 39.20 18.50
C SER A 453 -13.13 40.28 17.99
N LEU A 454 -12.36 40.00 16.93
CA LEU A 454 -11.39 40.94 16.38
C LEU A 454 -12.02 41.83 15.30
N SER A 455 -11.70 43.13 15.32
CA SER A 455 -11.99 44.01 14.21
C SER A 455 -11.15 43.64 12.97
N PRO A 456 -11.60 43.93 11.74
CA PRO A 456 -10.85 43.64 10.51
C PRO A 456 -9.40 44.16 10.54
N GLN A 457 -9.16 45.32 11.15
CA GLN A 457 -7.84 45.92 11.29
C GLN A 457 -6.88 45.14 12.20
N LYS A 458 -7.43 44.37 13.18
CA LYS A 458 -6.64 43.54 14.11
C LYS A 458 -6.49 42.10 13.64
N LEU A 459 -7.23 41.71 12.61
CA LEU A 459 -7.25 40.32 12.14
C LEU A 459 -5.94 39.95 11.42
N ILE A 460 -5.46 40.82 10.51
CA ILE A 460 -4.17 40.57 9.79
C ILE A 460 -2.98 40.45 10.75
N PRO A 461 -2.79 41.38 11.73
CA PRO A 461 -1.74 41.20 12.74
C PRO A 461 -1.90 39.91 13.56
N ALA A 462 -3.13 39.48 13.83
CA ALA A 462 -3.36 38.23 14.56
C ALA A 462 -2.98 36.99 13.75
N PHE A 463 -3.21 36.99 12.42
CA PHE A 463 -2.71 35.94 11.52
C PHE A 463 -1.17 35.91 11.50
N GLN A 464 -0.51 37.09 11.49
CA GLN A 464 0.95 37.15 11.52
C GLN A 464 1.51 36.53 12.80
N VAL A 465 0.95 36.87 13.96
CA VAL A 465 1.36 36.32 15.25
C VAL A 465 1.21 34.78 15.29
N LEU A 466 0.09 34.26 14.77
CA LEU A 466 -0.11 32.82 14.68
C LEU A 466 0.92 32.17 13.74
N LYS A 467 1.15 32.78 12.55
CA LYS A 467 2.13 32.27 11.58
C LYS A 467 3.52 32.17 12.21
N ASP A 468 4.00 33.25 12.84
CA ASP A 468 5.33 33.29 13.47
C ASP A 468 5.47 32.22 14.55
N LYS A 469 4.43 32.01 15.33
CA LYS A 469 4.38 30.97 16.36
C LYS A 469 4.44 29.55 15.76
N LEU A 470 3.65 29.29 14.70
CA LEU A 470 3.64 27.98 14.04
C LEU A 470 4.97 27.71 13.31
N GLN A 471 5.62 28.73 12.74
CA GLN A 471 6.95 28.59 12.13
C GLN A 471 8.02 28.16 13.14
N GLN A 472 7.97 28.66 14.38
CA GLN A 472 8.87 28.21 15.44
C GLN A 472 8.66 26.75 15.81
N LEU A 473 7.41 26.26 15.74
CA LEU A 473 7.07 24.88 16.06
C LEU A 473 7.46 23.88 14.94
N GLN A 474 7.64 24.33 13.69
CA GLN A 474 8.07 23.46 12.58
C GLN A 474 9.42 22.77 12.82
N GLY A 475 10.31 23.42 13.59
CA GLY A 475 11.62 22.85 13.95
C GLY A 475 11.57 21.77 15.04
N ASN A 476 10.43 21.60 15.71
CA ASN A 476 10.26 20.57 16.74
C ASN A 476 9.77 19.26 16.12
N PRO A 477 10.53 18.16 16.18
CA PRO A 477 10.13 16.88 15.59
C PRO A 477 8.77 16.35 16.07
N LEU A 478 8.38 16.61 17.33
CA LEU A 478 7.10 16.16 17.89
C LEU A 478 5.90 16.99 17.42
N GLU A 479 6.14 18.23 16.97
CA GLU A 479 5.11 19.13 16.44
C GLU A 479 5.04 19.13 14.90
N SER A 480 6.14 18.76 14.22
CA SER A 480 6.27 18.82 12.76
C SER A 480 5.26 17.91 12.03
N ARG A 481 4.75 16.87 12.68
CA ARG A 481 3.76 15.93 12.10
C ARG A 481 2.52 16.63 11.55
N SER A 482 2.05 17.68 12.21
CA SER A 482 0.84 18.41 11.81
C SER A 482 1.00 19.06 10.43
N PHE A 483 2.19 19.55 10.14
CA PHE A 483 2.52 20.15 8.84
C PHE A 483 2.67 19.14 7.70
N MET A 484 2.81 17.84 8.01
CA MET A 484 2.79 16.78 6.98
C MET A 484 1.39 16.53 6.41
N TYR A 485 0.34 16.92 7.14
CA TYR A 485 -1.05 16.75 6.71
C TYR A 485 -1.62 18.00 6.08
N LEU A 486 -1.28 19.18 6.59
CA LEU A 486 -1.83 20.45 6.11
C LEU A 486 -0.77 21.56 6.14
N ASP A 487 -0.67 22.30 5.04
CA ASP A 487 0.22 23.47 4.92
C ASP A 487 -0.42 24.70 5.57
N PHE A 488 -0.36 24.74 6.90
CA PHE A 488 -0.90 25.86 7.69
C PHE A 488 -0.22 27.19 7.36
N ILE A 489 1.08 27.16 7.07
CA ILE A 489 1.86 28.39 6.82
C ILE A 489 1.39 29.05 5.54
N SER A 490 1.24 28.30 4.45
CA SER A 490 0.73 28.87 3.19
C SER A 490 -0.73 29.36 3.32
N TRP A 491 -1.56 28.68 4.12
CA TRP A 491 -2.90 29.16 4.42
C TRP A 491 -2.86 30.51 5.17
N LEU A 492 -2.07 30.63 6.24
CA LEU A 492 -1.96 31.87 7.00
C LEU A 492 -1.38 33.01 6.16
N GLU A 493 -0.37 32.72 5.34
CA GLU A 493 0.22 33.71 4.44
C GLU A 493 -0.78 34.19 3.38
N SER A 494 -1.62 33.30 2.84
CA SER A 494 -2.69 33.68 1.93
C SER A 494 -3.66 34.68 2.55
N ARG A 495 -3.96 34.53 3.83
CA ARG A 495 -4.83 35.47 4.58
C ARG A 495 -4.15 36.79 4.87
N ILE A 496 -2.86 36.80 5.11
CA ILE A 496 -2.06 38.02 5.35
C ILE A 496 -1.87 38.81 4.06
N GLU A 497 -1.52 38.13 2.96
CA GLU A 497 -1.27 38.78 1.65
C GLU A 497 -2.59 39.05 0.87
N GLY A 498 -3.72 38.45 1.27
CA GLY A 498 -5.01 38.59 0.57
C GLY A 498 -5.05 37.90 -0.80
N VAL A 499 -4.24 36.84 -0.98
CA VAL A 499 -4.14 36.07 -2.23
C VAL A 499 -4.52 34.58 -2.01
N PRO A 500 -4.96 33.84 -3.04
CA PRO A 500 -5.25 32.41 -2.90
C PRO A 500 -4.05 31.59 -2.43
N VAL A 501 -4.30 30.51 -1.68
CA VAL A 501 -3.25 29.59 -1.17
C VAL A 501 -2.34 29.08 -2.29
N GLN A 502 -2.88 28.76 -3.46
CA GLN A 502 -2.09 28.32 -4.60
C GLN A 502 -1.07 29.36 -5.08
N GLN A 503 -1.39 30.66 -5.01
CA GLN A 503 -0.43 31.70 -5.40
C GLN A 503 0.73 31.79 -4.41
N VAL A 504 0.46 31.65 -3.12
CA VAL A 504 1.50 31.58 -2.08
C VAL A 504 2.43 30.39 -2.34
N ARG A 505 1.87 29.21 -2.53
CA ARG A 505 2.66 27.99 -2.81
C ARG A 505 3.48 28.12 -4.09
N LYS A 506 2.87 28.63 -5.17
CA LYS A 506 3.58 28.86 -6.44
C LYS A 506 4.74 29.86 -6.28
N LYS A 507 4.55 30.92 -5.50
CA LYS A 507 5.59 31.90 -5.15
C LYS A 507 6.75 31.21 -4.41
N ILE A 508 6.46 30.42 -3.38
CA ILE A 508 7.45 29.66 -2.60
C ILE A 508 8.22 28.69 -3.52
N PHE A 509 7.53 27.94 -4.34
CA PHE A 509 8.12 27.01 -5.29
C PHE A 509 9.09 27.68 -6.27
N LEU A 510 8.68 28.81 -6.86
CA LEU A 510 9.51 29.57 -7.80
C LEU A 510 10.73 30.22 -7.11
N GLN A 511 10.58 30.66 -5.86
CA GLN A 511 11.69 31.20 -5.07
C GLN A 511 12.74 30.15 -4.71
N GLY A 512 12.30 28.93 -4.36
CA GLY A 512 13.18 27.80 -4.05
C GLY A 512 14.00 27.31 -5.27
N ARG A 513 13.57 27.61 -6.50
CA ARG A 513 14.24 27.24 -7.77
C ARG A 513 15.20 28.32 -8.30
N LYS A 514 15.19 29.50 -7.75
CA LYS A 514 16.20 30.49 -8.14
C LYS A 514 17.57 30.00 -7.68
N PRO A 515 18.61 30.01 -8.55
CA PRO A 515 19.97 29.67 -8.12
C PRO A 515 20.33 30.59 -6.95
N LYS A 516 20.82 29.99 -5.85
CA LYS A 516 21.44 30.78 -4.78
C LYS A 516 22.65 31.45 -5.41
N ILE A 517 22.54 32.78 -5.70
CA ILE A 517 23.63 33.62 -6.18
C ILE A 517 24.70 33.68 -5.10
#